data_80e1e46acdc2c8b839c08860ae91eb9e
#
_entry.id   80e1e46acdc2c8b839c08860ae91eb9e
#
_cell.length_a   1.000
_cell.length_b   1.000
_cell.length_c   1.000
_cell.angle_alpha   90.00
_cell.angle_beta   90.00
_cell.angle_gamma   90.00
#
_symmetry.space_group_name_H-M   'P 1'
#
loop_
_entity.id
_entity.type
_entity.pdbx_description
1 polymer ?
#
loop_
_entity_poly.entity_id
_entity_poly.type
_entity_poly.pdbx_seq_one_letter_code
_entity_poly.pdbx_strand_id
1 'polypeptide(L)'
;MKFFICGCNGMAGHTISLYLQEQGHEVYGFDLHESKLINSFAGNAFDTETIARVIKEGNYDTVINCIGVLNQFAENNHALAAFLNSYFPHFLAKTTDGTDTQVIHMTTDCVFSGKKGSYTEHDLRDGETFYDRSKALGELDDDKNLSLRNSIVGADINPKGIGLLNWFMNNTIGEHPVVNGYTKAMWTGQCTYQLAKTMEAAAKERAHGLVNAVPDTDISKYELLKLFNKYLRNGRVQINPVEGVNADKSLKRTNWDFNYRIPDYEQMVAEMAEWIFKHKDLYPHYNL
;
A
#
# COMPACT_ATOMS: atom_id res chain seq x y z
N MET A 1 -20.12 4.71 5.62
CA MET A 1 -19.87 3.35 5.08
C MET A 1 -19.26 2.49 6.18
N LYS A 2 -19.32 1.19 6.02
CA LYS A 2 -18.76 0.21 6.95
C LYS A 2 -17.64 -0.59 6.26
N PHE A 3 -16.43 -0.50 6.80
CA PHE A 3 -15.23 -1.11 6.23
C PHE A 3 -14.70 -2.25 7.08
N PHE A 4 -14.14 -3.27 6.42
CA PHE A 4 -13.41 -4.35 7.04
C PHE A 4 -11.97 -4.40 6.48
N ILE A 5 -10.96 -4.20 7.32
CA ILE A 5 -9.57 -4.05 6.92
C ILE A 5 -8.77 -5.31 7.30
N CYS A 6 -8.42 -6.13 6.32
CA CYS A 6 -7.50 -7.24 6.52
C CYS A 6 -6.05 -6.72 6.53
N GLY A 7 -5.30 -7.01 7.59
CA GLY A 7 -3.95 -6.48 7.80
C GLY A 7 -3.94 -5.07 8.40
N CYS A 8 -4.86 -4.80 9.32
CA CYS A 8 -5.10 -3.47 9.90
C CYS A 8 -3.95 -2.92 10.77
N ASN A 9 -2.97 -3.72 11.16
CA ASN A 9 -1.79 -3.27 11.91
C ASN A 9 -0.54 -3.05 11.02
N GLY A 10 -0.61 -3.40 9.73
CA GLY A 10 0.48 -3.19 8.78
C GLY A 10 0.70 -1.72 8.42
N MET A 11 1.80 -1.42 7.70
CA MET A 11 2.16 -0.06 7.27
C MET A 11 1.03 0.67 6.53
N ALA A 12 0.35 0.03 5.60
CA ALA A 12 -0.80 0.62 4.92
C ALA A 12 -2.07 0.51 5.76
N GLY A 13 -2.32 -0.67 6.35
CA GLY A 13 -3.56 -0.97 7.04
C GLY A 13 -3.86 -0.06 8.22
N HIS A 14 -2.86 0.29 9.05
CA HIS A 14 -3.09 1.19 10.18
C HIS A 14 -3.43 2.63 9.73
N THR A 15 -2.75 3.14 8.71
CA THR A 15 -3.04 4.48 8.15
C THR A 15 -4.44 4.52 7.52
N ILE A 16 -4.79 3.50 6.71
CA ILE A 16 -6.12 3.39 6.09
C ILE A 16 -7.20 3.29 7.15
N SER A 17 -7.00 2.47 8.17
CA SER A 17 -7.96 2.27 9.26
C SER A 17 -8.25 3.56 10.01
N LEU A 18 -7.20 4.28 10.44
CA LEU A 18 -7.34 5.54 11.16
C LEU A 18 -7.96 6.64 10.28
N TYR A 19 -7.49 6.76 9.04
CA TYR A 19 -8.06 7.73 8.11
C TYR A 19 -9.56 7.53 7.92
N LEU A 20 -9.99 6.32 7.60
CA LEU A 20 -11.41 6.02 7.41
C LEU A 20 -12.25 6.27 8.66
N GLN A 21 -11.71 5.97 9.85
CA GLN A 21 -12.38 6.26 11.11
C GLN A 21 -12.51 7.78 11.34
N GLU A 22 -11.47 8.58 11.03
CA GLU A 22 -11.50 10.04 11.10
C GLU A 22 -12.47 10.68 10.10
N GLN A 23 -12.74 10.00 8.97
CA GLN A 23 -13.78 10.42 8.02
C GLN A 23 -15.21 10.03 8.48
N GLY A 24 -15.37 9.47 9.67
CA GLY A 24 -16.67 9.12 10.24
C GLY A 24 -17.24 7.78 9.74
N HIS A 25 -16.41 6.91 9.17
CA HIS A 25 -16.82 5.57 8.78
C HIS A 25 -16.77 4.60 9.95
N GLU A 26 -17.57 3.54 9.90
CA GLU A 26 -17.43 2.38 10.78
C GLU A 26 -16.28 1.51 10.25
N VAL A 27 -15.25 1.29 11.08
CA VAL A 27 -14.03 0.56 10.66
C VAL A 27 -13.78 -0.60 11.61
N TYR A 28 -13.67 -1.79 11.04
CA TYR A 28 -13.32 -3.02 11.73
C TYR A 28 -12.05 -3.62 11.10
N GLY A 29 -11.25 -4.27 11.92
CA GLY A 29 -9.98 -4.83 11.46
C GLY A 29 -9.82 -6.31 11.75
N PHE A 30 -8.91 -6.92 11.00
CA PHE A 30 -8.40 -8.27 11.20
C PHE A 30 -6.89 -8.28 11.01
N ASP A 31 -6.18 -8.90 11.93
CA ASP A 31 -4.74 -9.09 11.86
C ASP A 31 -4.31 -10.27 12.77
N LEU A 32 -3.02 -10.63 12.78
CA LEU A 32 -2.46 -11.64 13.70
C LEU A 32 -2.63 -11.25 15.19
N HIS A 33 -2.72 -9.96 15.47
CA HIS A 33 -2.95 -9.39 16.81
C HIS A 33 -4.05 -8.34 16.73
N GLU A 34 -4.81 -8.17 17.81
CA GLU A 34 -5.79 -7.09 17.90
C GLU A 34 -5.13 -5.72 17.73
N SER A 35 -5.81 -4.83 17.02
CA SER A 35 -5.38 -3.45 16.89
C SER A 35 -5.68 -2.65 18.15
N LYS A 36 -4.79 -1.75 18.51
CA LYS A 36 -5.04 -0.75 19.57
C LYS A 36 -5.72 0.51 19.04
N LEU A 37 -5.92 0.60 17.73
CA LEU A 37 -6.36 1.82 17.04
C LEU A 37 -7.84 1.77 16.64
N ILE A 38 -8.34 0.60 16.32
CA ILE A 38 -9.72 0.36 15.85
C ILE A 38 -10.28 -0.92 16.47
N ASN A 39 -11.59 -1.12 16.37
CA ASN A 39 -12.20 -2.40 16.70
C ASN A 39 -11.69 -3.48 15.75
N SER A 40 -11.08 -4.52 16.29
CA SER A 40 -10.52 -5.59 15.48
C SER A 40 -10.58 -6.93 16.20
N PHE A 41 -10.34 -8.00 15.48
CA PHE A 41 -10.11 -9.32 16.07
C PHE A 41 -8.78 -9.91 15.57
N ALA A 42 -8.15 -10.64 16.46
CA ALA A 42 -6.94 -11.39 16.15
C ALA A 42 -7.28 -12.75 15.53
N GLY A 43 -6.50 -13.13 14.52
CA GLY A 43 -6.65 -14.44 13.89
C GLY A 43 -5.60 -14.68 12.82
N ASN A 44 -5.60 -15.90 12.31
CA ASN A 44 -4.72 -16.30 11.22
C ASN A 44 -5.49 -16.29 9.90
N ALA A 45 -4.92 -15.71 8.84
CA ALA A 45 -5.54 -15.70 7.51
C ALA A 45 -5.81 -17.09 6.93
N PHE A 46 -5.16 -18.14 7.46
CA PHE A 46 -5.46 -19.52 7.12
C PHE A 46 -6.79 -20.03 7.69
N ASP A 47 -7.34 -19.39 8.72
CA ASP A 47 -8.67 -19.68 9.24
C ASP A 47 -9.74 -18.98 8.38
N THR A 48 -9.87 -19.50 7.16
CA THR A 48 -10.80 -18.94 6.16
C THR A 48 -12.26 -19.08 6.57
N GLU A 49 -12.62 -20.08 7.37
CA GLU A 49 -14.00 -20.28 7.84
C GLU A 49 -14.42 -19.15 8.78
N THR A 50 -13.59 -18.81 9.76
CA THR A 50 -13.84 -17.70 10.69
C THR A 50 -13.91 -16.37 9.94
N ILE A 51 -12.97 -16.11 9.01
CA ILE A 51 -12.95 -14.88 8.24
C ILE A 51 -14.22 -14.75 7.38
N ALA A 52 -14.61 -15.82 6.68
CA ALA A 52 -15.82 -15.82 5.86
C ALA A 52 -17.08 -15.55 6.69
N ARG A 53 -17.18 -16.16 7.88
CA ARG A 53 -18.30 -15.92 8.81
C ARG A 53 -18.34 -14.45 9.25
N VAL A 54 -17.21 -13.88 9.69
CA VAL A 54 -17.12 -12.49 10.15
C VAL A 54 -17.49 -11.51 9.03
N ILE A 55 -17.03 -11.75 7.80
CA ILE A 55 -17.37 -10.91 6.65
C ILE A 55 -18.88 -10.98 6.36
N LYS A 56 -19.46 -12.16 6.35
CA LYS A 56 -20.90 -12.36 6.06
C LYS A 56 -21.81 -11.79 7.15
N GLU A 57 -21.47 -11.99 8.42
CA GLU A 57 -22.25 -11.49 9.55
C GLU A 57 -22.10 -9.98 9.73
N GLY A 58 -20.94 -9.42 9.32
CA GLY A 58 -20.61 -8.03 9.52
C GLY A 58 -21.34 -7.04 8.61
N ASN A 59 -21.91 -7.48 7.49
CA ASN A 59 -22.58 -6.65 6.50
C ASN A 59 -21.76 -5.39 6.13
N TYR A 60 -20.53 -5.59 5.69
CA TYR A 60 -19.62 -4.52 5.29
C TYR A 60 -19.94 -4.01 3.88
N ASP A 61 -19.80 -2.70 3.67
CA ASP A 61 -19.87 -2.12 2.33
C ASP A 61 -18.61 -2.48 1.51
N THR A 62 -17.45 -2.51 2.19
CA THR A 62 -16.17 -2.76 1.54
C THR A 62 -15.23 -3.55 2.45
N VAL A 63 -14.58 -4.56 1.89
CA VAL A 63 -13.44 -5.28 2.48
C VAL A 63 -12.17 -4.78 1.80
N ILE A 64 -11.23 -4.23 2.58
CA ILE A 64 -9.92 -3.79 2.07
C ILE A 64 -8.87 -4.83 2.46
N ASN A 65 -8.17 -5.39 1.47
CA ASN A 65 -7.09 -6.34 1.70
C ASN A 65 -5.72 -5.70 1.61
N CYS A 66 -5.09 -5.50 2.77
CA CYS A 66 -3.71 -5.03 2.93
C CYS A 66 -2.74 -6.15 3.30
N ILE A 67 -3.20 -7.42 3.40
CA ILE A 67 -2.34 -8.56 3.72
C ILE A 67 -1.50 -8.94 2.50
N GLY A 68 -0.22 -9.17 2.72
CA GLY A 68 0.68 -9.71 1.72
C GLY A 68 2.04 -10.05 2.30
N VAL A 69 2.72 -11.00 1.67
CA VAL A 69 4.10 -11.40 1.98
C VAL A 69 5.02 -10.72 0.98
N LEU A 70 6.00 -9.97 1.48
CA LEU A 70 6.84 -9.09 0.68
C LEU A 70 8.18 -9.72 0.30
N ASN A 71 8.68 -9.42 -0.89
CA ASN A 71 10.07 -9.62 -1.35
C ASN A 71 10.71 -10.93 -0.83
N GLN A 72 11.81 -10.83 -0.09
CA GLN A 72 12.58 -11.98 0.40
C GLN A 72 11.78 -12.93 1.31
N PHE A 73 10.76 -12.43 2.01
CA PHE A 73 9.88 -13.31 2.80
C PHE A 73 9.05 -14.23 1.91
N ALA A 74 8.65 -13.75 0.74
CA ALA A 74 7.95 -14.55 -0.26
C ALA A 74 8.88 -15.58 -0.91
N GLU A 75 10.13 -15.21 -1.20
CA GLU A 75 11.15 -16.14 -1.72
C GLU A 75 11.50 -17.24 -0.69
N ASN A 76 11.51 -16.91 0.58
CA ASN A 76 11.84 -17.86 1.64
C ASN A 76 10.67 -18.80 2.01
N ASN A 77 9.44 -18.46 1.66
CA ASN A 77 8.25 -19.25 1.96
C ASN A 77 7.20 -19.15 0.85
N HIS A 78 7.39 -19.92 -0.20
CA HIS A 78 6.51 -19.96 -1.37
C HIS A 78 5.07 -20.36 -1.03
N ALA A 79 4.87 -21.31 -0.12
CA ALA A 79 3.53 -21.75 0.27
C ALA A 79 2.74 -20.62 0.95
N LEU A 80 3.38 -19.90 1.87
CA LEU A 80 2.78 -18.73 2.52
C LEU A 80 2.47 -17.63 1.51
N ALA A 81 3.40 -17.33 0.60
CA ALA A 81 3.24 -16.32 -0.42
C ALA A 81 2.13 -16.69 -1.42
N ALA A 82 2.08 -17.93 -1.89
CA ALA A 82 1.00 -18.41 -2.76
C ALA A 82 -0.37 -18.29 -2.07
N PHE A 83 -0.44 -18.60 -0.77
CA PHE A 83 -1.69 -18.46 -0.04
C PHE A 83 -2.09 -16.99 0.14
N LEU A 84 -1.24 -16.15 0.72
CA LEU A 84 -1.60 -14.78 1.09
C LEU A 84 -1.62 -13.81 -0.10
N ASN A 85 -0.68 -13.96 -1.05
CA ASN A 85 -0.60 -13.05 -2.18
C ASN A 85 -1.53 -13.42 -3.34
N SER A 86 -1.81 -14.74 -3.51
CA SER A 86 -2.61 -15.21 -4.65
C SER A 86 -3.99 -15.71 -4.23
N TYR A 87 -4.08 -16.72 -3.37
CA TYR A 87 -5.36 -17.34 -3.02
C TYR A 87 -6.26 -16.41 -2.19
N PHE A 88 -5.71 -15.74 -1.19
CA PHE A 88 -6.48 -14.97 -0.20
C PHE A 88 -7.31 -13.83 -0.82
N PRO A 89 -6.81 -13.01 -1.77
CA PRO A 89 -7.65 -12.03 -2.46
C PRO A 89 -8.87 -12.67 -3.15
N HIS A 90 -8.67 -13.76 -3.89
CA HIS A 90 -9.76 -14.48 -4.56
C HIS A 90 -10.72 -15.16 -3.58
N PHE A 91 -10.22 -15.63 -2.44
CA PHE A 91 -11.06 -16.11 -1.36
C PHE A 91 -11.98 -15.02 -0.81
N LEU A 92 -11.47 -13.79 -0.60
CA LEU A 92 -12.28 -12.65 -0.16
C LEU A 92 -13.35 -12.29 -1.20
N ALA A 93 -12.98 -12.22 -2.49
CA ALA A 93 -13.91 -11.98 -3.59
C ALA A 93 -15.00 -13.07 -3.64
N LYS A 94 -14.61 -14.34 -3.50
CA LYS A 94 -15.57 -15.46 -3.45
C LYS A 94 -16.48 -15.41 -2.21
N THR A 95 -15.96 -14.98 -1.07
CA THR A 95 -16.75 -14.86 0.18
C THR A 95 -17.83 -13.80 0.08
N THR A 96 -17.58 -12.74 -0.68
CA THR A 96 -18.52 -11.62 -0.92
C THR A 96 -19.37 -11.80 -2.18
N ASP A 97 -19.24 -12.93 -2.89
CA ASP A 97 -20.02 -13.25 -4.08
C ASP A 97 -21.52 -13.26 -3.77
N GLY A 98 -22.33 -12.69 -4.67
CA GLY A 98 -23.79 -12.57 -4.50
C GLY A 98 -24.24 -11.54 -3.43
N THR A 99 -23.32 -10.73 -2.90
CA THR A 99 -23.63 -9.62 -1.98
C THR A 99 -23.19 -8.28 -2.57
N ASP A 100 -23.59 -7.15 -1.98
CA ASP A 100 -23.14 -5.81 -2.38
C ASP A 100 -21.75 -5.45 -1.82
N THR A 101 -21.16 -6.29 -0.98
CA THR A 101 -19.82 -6.05 -0.40
C THR A 101 -18.76 -6.12 -1.49
N GLN A 102 -18.03 -5.03 -1.68
CA GLN A 102 -16.89 -4.92 -2.60
C GLN A 102 -15.59 -5.32 -1.92
N VAL A 103 -14.67 -5.98 -2.64
CA VAL A 103 -13.29 -6.17 -2.20
C VAL A 103 -12.38 -5.20 -2.93
N ILE A 104 -11.58 -4.42 -2.18
CA ILE A 104 -10.49 -3.60 -2.71
C ILE A 104 -9.17 -4.26 -2.29
N HIS A 105 -8.39 -4.71 -3.26
CA HIS A 105 -7.12 -5.41 -3.05
C HIS A 105 -5.92 -4.54 -3.42
N MET A 106 -4.94 -4.45 -2.52
CA MET A 106 -3.63 -3.87 -2.81
C MET A 106 -2.76 -4.83 -3.59
N THR A 107 -2.35 -4.43 -4.79
CA THR A 107 -1.31 -5.12 -5.55
C THR A 107 -0.09 -4.21 -5.77
N THR A 108 0.81 -4.52 -6.68
CA THR A 108 2.15 -3.89 -6.74
C THR A 108 2.63 -3.71 -8.19
N ASP A 109 3.48 -2.70 -8.42
CA ASP A 109 4.27 -2.52 -9.62
C ASP A 109 5.28 -3.66 -9.86
N CYS A 110 5.62 -4.42 -8.81
CA CYS A 110 6.54 -5.56 -8.91
C CYS A 110 6.02 -6.71 -9.77
N VAL A 111 4.73 -6.73 -10.15
CA VAL A 111 4.22 -7.67 -11.16
C VAL A 111 4.95 -7.52 -12.51
N PHE A 112 5.70 -6.44 -12.69
CA PHE A 112 6.51 -6.14 -13.86
C PHE A 112 8.01 -6.27 -13.58
N SER A 113 8.78 -6.65 -14.62
CA SER A 113 10.23 -6.82 -14.54
C SER A 113 11.02 -5.50 -14.39
N GLY A 114 10.45 -4.38 -14.84
CA GLY A 114 11.13 -3.08 -14.90
C GLY A 114 12.01 -2.88 -16.13
N LYS A 115 11.91 -3.73 -17.14
CA LYS A 115 12.68 -3.64 -18.39
C LYS A 115 12.14 -2.59 -19.36
N LYS A 116 10.82 -2.30 -19.28
CA LYS A 116 10.12 -1.41 -20.20
C LYS A 116 9.90 0.00 -19.64
N GLY A 117 9.44 0.09 -18.38
CA GLY A 117 8.90 1.33 -17.80
C GLY A 117 7.52 1.70 -18.34
N SER A 118 6.86 2.64 -17.66
CA SER A 118 5.52 3.15 -18.05
C SER A 118 4.51 2.04 -18.36
N TYR A 119 4.45 1.01 -17.52
CA TYR A 119 3.54 -0.12 -17.71
C TYR A 119 2.09 0.28 -17.49
N THR A 120 1.23 -0.17 -18.40
CA THR A 120 -0.22 0.01 -18.33
C THR A 120 -0.90 -1.19 -17.68
N GLU A 121 -2.20 -1.12 -17.44
CA GLU A 121 -2.99 -2.23 -16.91
C GLU A 121 -2.98 -3.45 -17.84
N HIS A 122 -2.84 -3.23 -19.14
CA HIS A 122 -2.89 -4.26 -20.20
C HIS A 122 -1.54 -4.92 -20.50
N ASP A 123 -0.45 -4.40 -19.92
CA ASP A 123 0.88 -4.98 -20.16
C ASP A 123 1.00 -6.37 -19.52
N LEU A 124 1.81 -7.23 -20.16
CA LEU A 124 2.12 -8.55 -19.63
C LEU A 124 2.84 -8.42 -18.28
N ARG A 125 2.35 -9.14 -17.29
CA ARG A 125 2.98 -9.25 -15.97
C ARG A 125 4.19 -10.17 -16.08
N ASP A 126 5.34 -9.57 -16.37
CA ASP A 126 6.59 -10.25 -16.68
C ASP A 126 7.60 -10.29 -15.50
N GLY A 127 7.10 -10.06 -14.28
CA GLY A 127 7.89 -10.16 -13.05
C GLY A 127 8.49 -11.56 -12.85
N GLU A 128 9.72 -11.64 -12.38
CA GLU A 128 10.51 -12.87 -12.43
C GLU A 128 10.57 -13.60 -11.09
N THR A 129 10.44 -12.87 -9.96
CA THR A 129 10.52 -13.44 -8.62
C THR A 129 9.24 -14.17 -8.22
N PHE A 130 9.28 -15.01 -7.19
CA PHE A 130 8.08 -15.65 -6.66
C PHE A 130 7.12 -14.60 -6.09
N TYR A 131 7.64 -13.56 -5.45
CA TYR A 131 6.85 -12.42 -4.99
C TYR A 131 6.06 -11.79 -6.14
N ASP A 132 6.76 -11.41 -7.22
CA ASP A 132 6.15 -10.76 -8.39
C ASP A 132 5.00 -11.61 -8.97
N ARG A 133 5.27 -12.90 -9.17
CA ARG A 133 4.31 -13.86 -9.75
C ARG A 133 3.13 -14.13 -8.83
N SER A 134 3.39 -14.28 -7.53
CA SER A 134 2.32 -14.53 -6.55
C SER A 134 1.39 -13.33 -6.41
N LYS A 135 1.92 -12.10 -6.46
CA LYS A 135 1.11 -10.88 -6.48
C LYS A 135 0.30 -10.73 -7.76
N ALA A 136 0.89 -11.04 -8.92
CA ALA A 136 0.20 -11.02 -10.20
C ALA A 136 -0.99 -11.99 -10.24
N LEU A 137 -0.84 -13.18 -9.66
CA LEU A 137 -1.93 -14.19 -9.58
C LEU A 137 -3.05 -13.78 -8.60
N GLY A 138 -2.81 -12.87 -7.69
CA GLY A 138 -3.81 -12.39 -6.74
C GLY A 138 -4.61 -11.19 -7.22
N GLU A 139 -4.31 -10.63 -8.38
CA GLU A 139 -5.04 -9.48 -8.90
C GLU A 139 -6.49 -9.86 -9.25
N LEU A 140 -7.43 -9.09 -8.70
CA LEU A 140 -8.85 -9.16 -9.02
C LEU A 140 -9.10 -8.23 -10.20
N ASP A 141 -9.75 -8.75 -11.23
CA ASP A 141 -10.10 -8.00 -12.44
C ASP A 141 -11.48 -8.45 -12.91
N ASP A 142 -12.51 -7.96 -12.21
CA ASP A 142 -13.90 -8.31 -12.43
C ASP A 142 -14.81 -7.06 -12.29
N ASP A 143 -16.09 -7.18 -12.60
CA ASP A 143 -17.06 -6.08 -12.65
C ASP A 143 -17.53 -5.59 -11.26
N LYS A 144 -16.95 -6.10 -10.16
CA LYS A 144 -17.35 -5.76 -8.80
C LYS A 144 -16.19 -5.35 -7.93
N ASN A 145 -15.12 -6.17 -7.94
CA ASN A 145 -13.97 -5.99 -7.07
C ASN A 145 -12.90 -5.12 -7.73
N LEU A 146 -12.00 -4.57 -6.95
CA LEU A 146 -10.97 -3.67 -7.43
C LEU A 146 -9.59 -4.12 -6.99
N SER A 147 -8.65 -4.20 -7.92
CA SER A 147 -7.22 -4.23 -7.61
C SER A 147 -6.57 -2.88 -7.87
N LEU A 148 -5.98 -2.29 -6.84
CA LEU A 148 -5.18 -1.07 -6.96
C LEU A 148 -3.70 -1.46 -7.07
N ARG A 149 -3.14 -1.32 -8.25
CA ARG A 149 -1.72 -1.57 -8.51
C ARG A 149 -0.92 -0.30 -8.29
N ASN A 150 -0.03 -0.31 -7.31
CA ASN A 150 0.85 0.81 -6.99
C ASN A 150 2.03 0.35 -6.12
N SER A 151 3.08 1.13 -6.08
CA SER A 151 4.08 1.05 -5.02
C SER A 151 3.66 1.97 -3.87
N ILE A 152 4.11 1.69 -2.65
CA ILE A 152 3.73 2.49 -1.48
C ILE A 152 4.91 2.94 -0.64
N VAL A 153 4.78 4.13 -0.06
CA VAL A 153 5.64 4.63 1.01
C VAL A 153 4.78 5.17 2.14
N GLY A 154 5.20 5.01 3.37
CA GLY A 154 4.43 5.54 4.49
C GLY A 154 5.10 5.29 5.83
N ALA A 155 4.55 5.92 6.86
CA ALA A 155 4.96 5.66 8.23
C ALA A 155 4.59 4.23 8.62
N ASP A 156 5.44 3.63 9.44
CA ASP A 156 5.23 2.28 9.96
C ASP A 156 5.27 2.30 11.48
N ILE A 157 4.26 1.75 12.12
CA ILE A 157 4.22 1.60 13.59
C ILE A 157 5.26 0.57 14.07
N ASN A 158 5.72 -0.31 13.18
CA ASN A 158 6.80 -1.24 13.45
C ASN A 158 8.16 -0.58 13.18
N PRO A 159 9.01 -0.32 14.20
CA PRO A 159 10.31 0.30 14.00
C PRO A 159 11.25 -0.52 13.10
N LYS A 160 10.99 -1.82 12.94
CA LYS A 160 11.75 -2.73 12.06
C LYS A 160 11.11 -2.89 10.67
N GLY A 161 10.10 -2.10 10.35
CA GLY A 161 9.46 -2.13 9.02
C GLY A 161 10.46 -1.80 7.90
N ILE A 162 10.33 -2.46 6.77
CA ILE A 162 11.28 -2.41 5.65
C ILE A 162 10.95 -1.32 4.60
N GLY A 163 9.91 -0.51 4.83
CA GLY A 163 9.50 0.55 3.91
C GLY A 163 10.55 1.65 3.74
N LEU A 164 10.57 2.28 2.55
CA LEU A 164 11.56 3.32 2.21
C LEU A 164 11.51 4.51 3.18
N LEU A 165 10.32 4.96 3.57
CA LEU A 165 10.19 6.04 4.53
C LEU A 165 10.73 5.64 5.91
N ASN A 166 10.38 4.44 6.40
CA ASN A 166 10.87 3.93 7.68
C ASN A 166 12.40 3.82 7.69
N TRP A 167 12.98 3.30 6.59
CA TRP A 167 14.43 3.30 6.40
C TRP A 167 15.01 4.72 6.46
N PHE A 168 14.45 5.67 5.72
CA PHE A 168 14.92 7.06 5.70
C PHE A 168 14.87 7.67 7.09
N MET A 169 13.75 7.56 7.80
CA MET A 169 13.58 8.13 9.13
C MET A 169 14.55 7.55 10.15
N ASN A 170 14.78 6.23 10.11
CA ASN A 170 15.70 5.56 11.04
C ASN A 170 17.18 5.84 10.74
N ASN A 171 17.55 6.09 9.47
CA ASN A 171 18.93 6.36 9.08
C ASN A 171 19.27 7.86 9.01
N THR A 172 18.33 8.74 9.37
CA THR A 172 18.53 10.20 9.36
C THR A 172 18.37 10.82 10.74
N ILE A 173 18.65 10.05 11.78
CA ILE A 173 18.75 10.51 13.16
C ILE A 173 20.16 11.08 13.40
N GLY A 174 20.26 12.19 14.18
CA GLY A 174 21.54 12.84 14.48
C GLY A 174 21.68 14.22 13.85
N GLU A 175 22.87 14.83 14.04
CA GLU A 175 23.08 16.25 13.67
C GLU A 175 23.38 16.45 12.18
N HIS A 176 24.12 15.55 11.56
CA HIS A 176 24.54 15.66 10.13
C HIS A 176 24.34 14.33 9.38
N PRO A 177 23.09 13.87 9.24
CA PRO A 177 22.85 12.60 8.57
C PRO A 177 23.14 12.68 7.06
N VAL A 178 23.73 11.62 6.53
CA VAL A 178 24.06 11.49 5.10
C VAL A 178 23.50 10.18 4.56
N VAL A 179 22.78 10.24 3.45
CA VAL A 179 22.24 9.08 2.74
C VAL A 179 22.46 9.18 1.24
N ASN A 180 22.41 8.07 0.54
CA ASN A 180 22.45 8.04 -0.91
C ASN A 180 21.05 7.93 -1.49
N GLY A 181 20.75 8.68 -2.54
CA GLY A 181 19.50 8.63 -3.30
C GLY A 181 19.76 8.17 -4.75
N TYR A 182 19.02 7.16 -5.19
CA TYR A 182 19.17 6.60 -6.54
C TYR A 182 18.45 7.45 -7.58
N THR A 183 19.23 8.00 -8.55
CA THR A 183 18.71 8.90 -9.60
C THR A 183 18.05 8.15 -10.76
N LYS A 184 18.43 6.86 -10.95
CA LYS A 184 17.91 6.01 -12.05
C LYS A 184 16.87 4.97 -11.58
N ALA A 185 16.55 4.92 -10.29
CA ALA A 185 15.47 4.08 -9.78
C ALA A 185 14.17 4.89 -9.82
N MET A 186 13.42 4.72 -10.91
CA MET A 186 12.14 5.40 -11.11
C MET A 186 11.05 4.74 -10.28
N TRP A 187 10.16 5.56 -9.78
CA TRP A 187 9.07 5.15 -8.89
C TRP A 187 7.77 5.85 -9.26
N THR A 188 6.70 5.07 -9.30
CA THR A 188 5.33 5.56 -9.31
C THR A 188 4.58 4.88 -8.17
N GLY A 189 3.85 5.67 -7.39
CA GLY A 189 3.12 5.10 -6.25
C GLY A 189 2.47 6.17 -5.40
N GLN A 190 1.98 5.74 -4.25
CA GLN A 190 1.31 6.63 -3.31
C GLN A 190 1.92 6.52 -1.92
N CYS A 191 1.83 7.58 -1.13
CA CYS A 191 1.99 7.42 0.31
C CYS A 191 0.74 6.75 0.91
N THR A 192 0.89 6.10 2.06
CA THR A 192 -0.21 5.36 2.69
C THR A 192 -1.41 6.24 3.03
N TYR A 193 -1.17 7.51 3.37
CA TYR A 193 -2.24 8.48 3.61
C TYR A 193 -3.03 8.81 2.34
N GLN A 194 -2.34 9.04 1.22
CA GLN A 194 -3.00 9.25 -0.07
C GLN A 194 -3.72 7.99 -0.56
N LEU A 195 -3.13 6.81 -0.34
CA LEU A 195 -3.76 5.53 -0.67
C LEU A 195 -5.08 5.34 0.10
N ALA A 196 -5.14 5.77 1.37
CA ALA A 196 -6.37 5.74 2.15
C ALA A 196 -7.47 6.61 1.50
N LYS A 197 -7.15 7.82 1.05
CA LYS A 197 -8.07 8.70 0.30
C LYS A 197 -8.51 8.06 -1.03
N THR A 198 -7.57 7.45 -1.74
CA THR A 198 -7.85 6.75 -3.00
C THR A 198 -8.82 5.58 -2.78
N MET A 199 -8.62 4.78 -1.74
CA MET A 199 -9.50 3.65 -1.41
C MET A 199 -10.88 4.10 -0.95
N GLU A 200 -10.98 5.18 -0.18
CA GLU A 200 -12.26 5.77 0.19
C GLU A 200 -13.05 6.23 -1.04
N ALA A 201 -12.40 6.96 -1.95
CA ALA A 201 -13.01 7.41 -3.20
C ALA A 201 -13.45 6.22 -4.07
N ALA A 202 -12.58 5.22 -4.22
CA ALA A 202 -12.90 4.01 -4.98
C ALA A 202 -14.09 3.25 -4.41
N ALA A 203 -14.17 3.12 -3.08
CA ALA A 203 -15.31 2.49 -2.42
C ALA A 203 -16.63 3.27 -2.63
N LYS A 204 -16.58 4.61 -2.54
CA LYS A 204 -17.74 5.49 -2.78
C LYS A 204 -18.21 5.45 -4.23
N GLU A 205 -17.29 5.41 -5.19
CA GLU A 205 -17.58 5.35 -6.63
C GLU A 205 -17.90 3.93 -7.11
N ARG A 206 -17.68 2.90 -6.28
CA ARG A 206 -17.78 1.48 -6.66
C ARG A 206 -16.87 1.15 -7.86
N ALA A 207 -15.69 1.79 -7.90
CA ALA A 207 -14.69 1.52 -8.92
C ALA A 207 -14.27 0.03 -8.90
N HIS A 208 -14.13 -0.59 -10.07
CA HIS A 208 -13.88 -2.03 -10.19
C HIS A 208 -12.81 -2.36 -11.24
N GLY A 209 -12.45 -3.63 -11.35
CA GLY A 209 -11.42 -4.10 -12.26
C GLY A 209 -10.00 -3.87 -11.74
N LEU A 210 -9.05 -3.68 -12.63
CA LEU A 210 -7.64 -3.46 -12.35
C LEU A 210 -7.25 -2.04 -12.71
N VAL A 211 -6.66 -1.30 -11.75
CA VAL A 211 -6.29 0.11 -11.93
C VAL A 211 -4.85 0.34 -11.47
N ASN A 212 -4.03 0.95 -12.31
CA ASN A 212 -2.75 1.52 -11.92
C ASN A 212 -3.00 2.81 -11.13
N ALA A 213 -3.04 2.71 -9.80
CA ALA A 213 -3.38 3.81 -8.90
C ALA A 213 -2.14 4.67 -8.61
N VAL A 214 -1.74 5.47 -9.57
CA VAL A 214 -0.50 6.28 -9.55
C VAL A 214 -0.77 7.71 -10.01
N PRO A 215 0.08 8.68 -9.61
CA PRO A 215 0.09 10.03 -10.18
C PRO A 215 0.38 10.01 -11.69
N ASP A 216 0.11 11.13 -12.37
CA ASP A 216 0.37 11.30 -13.82
C ASP A 216 1.86 11.35 -14.17
N THR A 217 2.73 11.54 -13.18
CA THR A 217 4.20 11.63 -13.33
C THR A 217 4.89 10.57 -12.50
N ASP A 218 6.10 10.23 -12.87
CA ASP A 218 7.04 9.44 -12.09
C ASP A 218 8.01 10.33 -11.30
N ILE A 219 8.74 9.74 -10.35
CA ILE A 219 9.76 10.41 -9.56
C ILE A 219 10.94 9.44 -9.32
N SER A 220 12.18 9.95 -9.33
CA SER A 220 13.30 9.14 -8.90
C SER A 220 13.29 8.95 -7.37
N LYS A 221 13.85 7.84 -6.88
CA LYS A 221 14.02 7.67 -5.43
C LYS A 221 14.86 8.78 -4.80
N TYR A 222 15.82 9.35 -5.54
CA TYR A 222 16.59 10.52 -5.10
C TYR A 222 15.68 11.73 -4.82
N GLU A 223 14.84 12.09 -5.78
CA GLU A 223 13.91 13.23 -5.60
C GLU A 223 12.87 12.94 -4.51
N LEU A 224 12.39 11.72 -4.40
CA LEU A 224 11.46 11.33 -3.34
C LEU A 224 12.08 11.49 -1.95
N LEU A 225 13.35 11.10 -1.77
CA LEU A 225 14.08 11.31 -0.50
C LEU A 225 14.28 12.81 -0.22
N LYS A 226 14.46 13.65 -1.22
CA LYS A 226 14.51 15.13 -1.04
C LYS A 226 13.21 15.68 -0.51
N LEU A 227 12.06 15.17 -0.97
CA LEU A 227 10.75 15.53 -0.42
C LEU A 227 10.61 15.07 1.05
N PHE A 228 11.04 13.84 1.38
CA PHE A 228 11.06 13.40 2.78
C PHE A 228 11.95 14.31 3.64
N ASN A 229 13.15 14.68 3.14
CA ASN A 229 14.03 15.60 3.83
C ASN A 229 13.38 16.96 4.07
N LYS A 230 12.77 17.53 3.04
CA LYS A 230 12.09 18.83 3.12
C LYS A 230 11.00 18.83 4.20
N TYR A 231 10.10 17.86 4.18
CA TYR A 231 8.89 17.89 5.02
C TYR A 231 9.03 17.20 6.38
N LEU A 232 9.96 16.24 6.53
CA LEU A 232 10.10 15.45 7.77
C LEU A 232 11.43 15.68 8.50
N ARG A 233 12.41 16.30 7.84
CA ARG A 233 13.76 16.54 8.40
C ARG A 233 14.22 17.99 8.26
N ASN A 234 13.34 18.92 7.87
CA ASN A 234 13.65 20.34 7.72
C ASN A 234 14.88 20.63 6.85
N GLY A 235 15.14 19.81 5.84
CA GLY A 235 16.26 19.95 4.90
C GLY A 235 17.64 19.60 5.47
N ARG A 236 17.75 19.07 6.68
CA ARG A 236 19.04 18.85 7.38
C ARG A 236 19.85 17.65 6.89
N VAL A 237 19.24 16.76 6.08
CA VAL A 237 19.88 15.54 5.59
C VAL A 237 20.66 15.84 4.31
N GLN A 238 21.94 15.48 4.27
CA GLN A 238 22.67 15.47 3.02
C GLN A 238 22.29 14.23 2.21
N ILE A 239 21.76 14.41 1.01
CA ILE A 239 21.39 13.32 0.11
C ILE A 239 22.32 13.36 -1.10
N ASN A 240 23.18 12.36 -1.22
CA ASN A 240 24.09 12.25 -2.33
C ASN A 240 23.38 11.60 -3.53
N PRO A 241 23.40 12.22 -4.74
CA PRO A 241 22.88 11.58 -5.92
C PRO A 241 23.83 10.46 -6.37
N VAL A 242 23.28 9.26 -6.53
CA VAL A 242 24.03 8.11 -7.07
C VAL A 242 23.19 7.45 -8.17
N GLU A 243 23.85 6.97 -9.23
CA GLU A 243 23.12 6.30 -10.32
C GLU A 243 22.41 5.03 -9.82
N GLY A 244 23.15 4.19 -9.06
CA GLY A 244 22.62 3.01 -8.39
C GLY A 244 21.95 2.00 -9.32
N VAL A 245 20.86 1.42 -8.86
CA VAL A 245 20.08 0.45 -9.62
C VAL A 245 19.31 1.15 -10.73
N ASN A 246 19.48 0.68 -11.96
CA ASN A 246 18.63 1.08 -13.08
C ASN A 246 17.43 0.15 -13.12
N ALA A 247 16.31 0.59 -12.56
CA ALA A 247 15.05 -0.16 -12.54
C ALA A 247 13.88 0.81 -12.78
N ASP A 248 13.11 0.53 -13.80
CA ASP A 248 11.94 1.33 -14.15
C ASP A 248 10.69 0.45 -14.16
N LYS A 249 10.06 0.34 -12.98
CA LYS A 249 8.76 -0.30 -12.81
C LYS A 249 7.62 0.73 -12.81
N SER A 250 7.87 1.92 -13.36
CA SER A 250 6.87 2.97 -13.40
C SER A 250 5.60 2.51 -14.10
N LEU A 251 4.47 2.94 -13.56
CA LEU A 251 3.15 2.61 -14.04
C LEU A 251 2.52 3.83 -14.73
N LYS A 252 1.65 3.58 -15.69
CA LYS A 252 0.80 4.57 -16.32
C LYS A 252 -0.65 4.11 -16.23
N ARG A 253 -1.52 4.97 -15.69
CA ARG A 253 -2.94 4.68 -15.63
C ARG A 253 -3.60 4.89 -17.00
N THR A 254 -4.28 3.85 -17.48
CA THR A 254 -5.07 3.87 -18.71
C THR A 254 -6.53 3.46 -18.48
N ASN A 255 -6.84 2.91 -17.32
CA ASN A 255 -8.22 2.67 -16.91
C ASN A 255 -8.81 3.94 -16.31
N TRP A 256 -9.79 4.54 -16.99
CA TRP A 256 -10.42 5.83 -16.65
C TRP A 256 -11.80 5.69 -15.98
N ASP A 257 -12.26 4.50 -15.70
CA ASP A 257 -13.55 4.26 -15.04
C ASP A 257 -13.53 4.71 -13.58
N PHE A 258 -12.34 4.97 -13.04
CA PHE A 258 -12.12 5.58 -11.74
C PHE A 258 -11.63 7.02 -11.90
N ASN A 259 -12.50 8.00 -11.57
CA ASN A 259 -12.25 9.42 -11.85
C ASN A 259 -11.39 10.13 -10.80
N TYR A 260 -11.07 9.51 -9.68
CA TYR A 260 -10.30 10.13 -8.61
C TYR A 260 -8.90 10.52 -9.07
N ARG A 261 -8.56 11.82 -8.88
CA ARG A 261 -7.24 12.36 -9.24
C ARG A 261 -6.28 12.22 -8.06
N ILE A 262 -5.19 11.50 -8.29
CA ILE A 262 -4.08 11.40 -7.34
C ILE A 262 -3.20 12.65 -7.50
N PRO A 263 -2.87 13.39 -6.42
CA PRO A 263 -2.06 14.59 -6.48
C PRO A 263 -0.60 14.28 -6.88
N ASP A 264 0.16 15.32 -7.18
CA ASP A 264 1.59 15.22 -7.41
C ASP A 264 2.35 14.79 -6.12
N TYR A 265 3.63 14.44 -6.29
CA TYR A 265 4.44 13.93 -5.18
C TYR A 265 4.72 14.97 -4.10
N GLU A 266 4.83 16.25 -4.46
CA GLU A 266 5.06 17.33 -3.51
C GLU A 266 3.89 17.48 -2.55
N GLN A 267 2.68 17.59 -3.09
CA GLN A 267 1.47 17.66 -2.28
C GLN A 267 1.27 16.38 -1.45
N MET A 268 1.46 15.22 -2.08
CA MET A 268 1.28 13.92 -1.43
C MET A 268 2.20 13.74 -0.22
N VAL A 269 3.48 14.11 -0.35
CA VAL A 269 4.46 13.98 0.75
C VAL A 269 4.23 15.05 1.82
N ALA A 270 3.82 16.26 1.44
CA ALA A 270 3.46 17.31 2.39
C ALA A 270 2.28 16.86 3.29
N GLU A 271 1.20 16.39 2.68
CA GLU A 271 0.02 15.91 3.41
C GLU A 271 0.33 14.67 4.28
N MET A 272 1.18 13.76 3.80
CA MET A 272 1.67 12.63 4.60
C MET A 272 2.47 13.10 5.82
N ALA A 273 3.30 14.11 5.65
CA ALA A 273 4.08 14.67 6.77
C ALA A 273 3.17 15.30 7.82
N GLU A 274 2.17 16.08 7.42
CA GLU A 274 1.15 16.63 8.33
C GLU A 274 0.42 15.51 9.10
N TRP A 275 0.03 14.44 8.40
CA TRP A 275 -0.55 13.25 9.01
C TRP A 275 0.38 12.63 10.06
N ILE A 276 1.66 12.43 9.72
CA ILE A 276 2.66 11.86 10.63
C ILE A 276 2.84 12.73 11.88
N PHE A 277 2.92 14.06 11.72
CA PHE A 277 3.04 14.97 12.86
C PHE A 277 1.79 14.97 13.74
N LYS A 278 0.60 14.89 13.15
CA LYS A 278 -0.67 14.77 13.89
C LYS A 278 -0.70 13.49 14.73
N HIS A 279 -0.15 12.39 14.22
CA HIS A 279 -0.13 11.07 14.86
C HIS A 279 1.25 10.66 15.37
N LYS A 280 2.11 11.62 15.71
CA LYS A 280 3.52 11.36 16.08
C LYS A 280 3.72 10.33 17.20
N ASP A 281 2.76 10.22 18.10
CA ASP A 281 2.82 9.28 19.23
C ASP A 281 2.79 7.80 18.77
N LEU A 282 2.33 7.53 17.54
CA LEU A 282 2.40 6.20 16.91
C LEU A 282 3.81 5.88 16.38
N TYR A 283 4.65 6.89 16.18
CA TYR A 283 5.96 6.77 15.53
C TYR A 283 7.12 7.30 16.42
N PRO A 284 7.22 6.88 17.69
CA PRO A 284 8.24 7.42 18.60
C PRO A 284 9.67 7.17 18.12
N HIS A 285 9.89 6.13 17.32
CA HIS A 285 11.19 5.78 16.74
C HIS A 285 11.65 6.72 15.63
N TYR A 286 10.79 7.61 15.12
CA TYR A 286 11.19 8.56 14.07
C TYR A 286 11.90 9.79 14.62
N ASN A 287 11.81 10.07 15.93
CA ASN A 287 12.40 11.27 16.54
C ASN A 287 12.03 12.54 15.74
N LEU A 288 10.74 12.79 15.64
CA LEU A 288 10.14 13.93 14.92
C LEU A 288 10.34 15.26 15.66
#